data_1bc94fe7b6c379f2444b49212418a8cd
#
_entry.id   1bc94fe7b6c379f2444b49212418a8cd
#
_cell.length_a   1.000
_cell.length_b   1.000
_cell.length_c   1.000
_cell.angle_alpha   90.00
_cell.angle_beta   90.00
_cell.angle_gamma   90.00
#
_symmetry.space_group_name_H-M   'P 1'
#
loop_
_entity.id
_entity.type
_entity.pdbx_description
1 polymer ?
#
loop_
_entity_poly.entity_id
_entity_poly.type
_entity_poly.pdbx_seq_one_letter_code
_entity_poly.pdbx_strand_id
1 'polypeptide(L)'
;MGVQFAWNPTRVLLERLRTDRQVRRICGWEHLHEVPKEWTFSRAFAEFSADGLPERVHEALIRKNYEGEIVGHLSRDATEIAAREKPLKKPIAVAEETPAEKPGRANTGEQRGKEPTRLERQVAGMSLSEMLDDLPKACDVGTKKNSKGYKTSWIGYKLHIDAADGGIPISCILTSASSH
;
A
#
# COMPACT_ATOMS: atom_id res chain seq x y z
N MET A 1 25.98 -1.61 15.17
CA MET A 1 25.11 -0.42 15.00
C MET A 1 24.98 -0.18 13.51
N GLY A 2 23.88 -0.66 12.90
CA GLY A 2 23.57 -0.40 11.49
C GLY A 2 22.96 0.98 11.36
N VAL A 3 23.65 1.90 10.70
CA VAL A 3 23.08 3.19 10.30
C VAL A 3 22.07 2.89 9.20
N GLN A 4 20.80 2.79 9.55
CA GLN A 4 19.73 2.83 8.56
C GLN A 4 19.72 4.24 7.97
N PHE A 5 20.30 4.41 6.78
CA PHE A 5 20.10 5.59 5.98
C PHE A 5 18.61 5.67 5.63
N ALA A 6 17.90 6.56 6.29
CA ALA A 6 16.54 6.88 5.93
C ALA A 6 16.55 7.47 4.51
N TRP A 7 16.22 6.66 3.53
CA TRP A 7 16.17 7.06 2.13
C TRP A 7 15.08 8.11 1.97
N ASN A 8 15.48 9.35 1.71
CA ASN A 8 14.55 10.42 1.37
C ASN A 8 14.60 10.61 -0.15
N PRO A 9 13.62 10.10 -0.90
CA PRO A 9 13.61 10.16 -2.36
C PRO A 9 13.63 11.59 -2.89
N THR A 10 13.01 12.54 -2.19
CA THR A 10 13.03 13.97 -2.57
C THR A 10 14.43 14.54 -2.49
N ARG A 11 15.21 14.14 -1.50
CA ARG A 11 16.59 14.60 -1.33
C ARG A 11 17.50 14.09 -2.45
N VAL A 12 17.34 12.84 -2.83
CA VAL A 12 18.06 12.21 -3.96
C VAL A 12 17.69 12.90 -5.27
N LEU A 13 16.40 13.18 -5.48
CA LEU A 13 15.94 13.93 -6.66
C LEU A 13 16.57 15.32 -6.72
N LEU A 14 16.56 16.07 -5.61
CA LEU A 14 17.16 17.39 -5.53
C LEU A 14 18.67 17.38 -5.80
N GLU A 15 19.37 16.38 -5.31
CA GLU A 15 20.80 16.19 -5.60
C GLU A 15 21.03 15.96 -7.09
N ARG A 16 20.22 15.09 -7.71
CA ARG A 16 20.26 14.86 -9.16
C ARG A 16 19.99 16.12 -9.95
N LEU A 17 18.94 16.88 -9.61
CA LEU A 17 18.61 18.14 -10.26
C LEU A 17 19.71 19.20 -10.14
N ARG A 18 20.49 19.17 -9.07
CA ARG A 18 21.62 20.09 -8.85
C ARG A 18 22.86 19.68 -9.63
N THR A 19 23.14 18.39 -9.71
CA THR A 19 24.37 17.85 -10.32
C THR A 19 24.23 17.58 -11.81
N ASP A 20 23.04 17.17 -12.27
CA ASP A 20 22.81 16.79 -13.66
C ASP A 20 22.01 17.86 -14.41
N ARG A 21 22.71 18.58 -15.31
CA ARG A 21 22.10 19.64 -16.13
C ARG A 21 21.03 19.11 -17.08
N GLN A 22 21.22 17.90 -17.63
CA GLN A 22 20.26 17.34 -18.59
C GLN A 22 18.94 16.99 -17.90
N VAL A 23 19.00 16.31 -16.73
CA VAL A 23 17.83 16.02 -15.92
C VAL A 23 17.11 17.30 -15.51
N ARG A 24 17.85 18.32 -15.07
CA ARG A 24 17.28 19.62 -14.71
C ARG A 24 16.51 20.26 -15.86
N ARG A 25 17.07 20.26 -17.08
CA ARG A 25 16.43 20.83 -18.27
C ARG A 25 15.19 20.05 -18.71
N ILE A 26 15.23 18.72 -18.64
CA ILE A 26 14.06 17.86 -18.90
C ILE A 26 12.91 18.19 -17.94
N CYS A 27 13.24 18.52 -16.68
CA CYS A 27 12.28 18.95 -15.68
C CYS A 27 11.82 20.42 -15.83
N GLY A 28 12.32 21.15 -16.84
CA GLY A 28 11.91 22.53 -17.14
C GLY A 28 12.71 23.62 -16.44
N TRP A 29 13.82 23.30 -15.76
CA TRP A 29 14.69 24.29 -15.10
C TRP A 29 16.02 24.44 -15.84
N GLU A 30 16.27 25.63 -16.37
CA GLU A 30 17.51 25.93 -17.10
C GLU A 30 18.67 26.15 -16.11
N HIS A 31 18.41 26.89 -15.01
CA HIS A 31 19.42 27.31 -14.06
C HIS A 31 19.27 26.62 -12.69
N LEU A 32 20.39 26.57 -11.96
CA LEU A 32 20.46 25.92 -10.65
C LEU A 32 19.58 26.60 -9.59
N HIS A 33 19.46 27.94 -9.68
CA HIS A 33 18.66 28.72 -8.74
C HIS A 33 17.15 28.56 -8.92
N GLU A 34 16.71 28.03 -10.05
CA GLU A 34 15.31 27.77 -10.36
C GLU A 34 14.83 26.48 -9.70
N VAL A 35 15.75 25.58 -9.33
CA VAL A 35 15.40 24.30 -8.69
C VAL A 35 14.72 24.57 -7.35
N PRO A 36 13.48 24.08 -7.15
CA PRO A 36 12.74 24.34 -5.93
C PRO A 36 13.42 23.76 -4.69
N LYS A 37 13.08 24.31 -3.53
CA LYS A 37 13.54 23.78 -2.25
C LYS A 37 12.73 22.52 -1.86
N GLU A 38 13.28 21.69 -0.98
CA GLU A 38 12.66 20.43 -0.51
C GLU A 38 11.22 20.62 -0.02
N TRP A 39 10.94 21.67 0.74
CA TRP A 39 9.62 21.96 1.25
C TRP A 39 8.58 22.30 0.17
N THR A 40 9.01 22.80 -1.00
CA THR A 40 8.13 23.06 -2.15
C THR A 40 7.62 21.72 -2.73
N PHE A 41 8.50 20.73 -2.83
CA PHE A 41 8.10 19.38 -3.25
C PHE A 41 7.11 18.76 -2.28
N SER A 42 7.36 18.88 -0.97
CA SER A 42 6.44 18.34 0.05
C SER A 42 5.04 18.94 -0.06
N ARG A 43 4.93 20.26 -0.28
CA ARG A 43 3.64 20.92 -0.50
C ARG A 43 2.97 20.47 -1.79
N ALA A 44 3.73 20.44 -2.89
CA ALA A 44 3.21 20.00 -4.18
C ALA A 44 2.66 18.56 -4.12
N PHE A 45 3.38 17.64 -3.47
CA PHE A 45 2.88 16.28 -3.27
C PHE A 45 1.63 16.23 -2.40
N ALA A 46 1.51 17.07 -1.38
CA ALA A 46 0.29 17.16 -0.58
C ALA A 46 -0.90 17.67 -1.40
N GLU A 47 -0.69 18.69 -2.23
CA GLU A 47 -1.70 19.21 -3.16
C GLU A 47 -2.10 18.16 -4.20
N PHE A 48 -1.13 17.48 -4.83
CA PHE A 48 -1.40 16.41 -5.81
C PHE A 48 -2.20 15.26 -5.19
N SER A 49 -1.89 14.92 -3.94
CA SER A 49 -2.64 13.89 -3.21
C SER A 49 -4.07 14.35 -2.89
N ALA A 50 -4.25 15.62 -2.51
CA ALA A 50 -5.57 16.17 -2.20
C ALA A 50 -6.48 16.25 -3.45
N ASP A 51 -5.88 16.55 -4.61
CA ASP A 51 -6.58 16.66 -5.90
C ASP A 51 -6.77 15.31 -6.61
N GLY A 52 -6.28 14.21 -6.06
CA GLY A 52 -6.33 12.88 -6.70
C GLY A 52 -5.56 12.85 -8.03
N LEU A 53 -4.52 13.68 -8.18
CA LEU A 53 -3.74 13.77 -9.43
C LEU A 53 -3.08 12.44 -9.82
N PRO A 54 -2.47 11.67 -8.89
CA PRO A 54 -1.88 10.37 -9.22
C PRO A 54 -2.88 9.41 -9.85
N GLU A 55 -4.09 9.33 -9.31
CA GLU A 55 -5.17 8.46 -9.78
C GLU A 55 -5.64 8.90 -11.17
N ARG A 56 -5.81 10.19 -11.40
CA ARG A 56 -6.21 10.76 -12.70
C ARG A 56 -5.16 10.52 -13.78
N VAL A 57 -3.89 10.68 -13.45
CA VAL A 57 -2.78 10.40 -14.39
C VAL A 57 -2.73 8.91 -14.71
N HIS A 58 -2.88 8.05 -13.71
CA HIS A 58 -2.91 6.60 -13.89
C HIS A 58 -4.09 6.18 -14.78
N GLU A 59 -5.29 6.67 -14.51
CA GLU A 59 -6.49 6.41 -15.33
C GLU A 59 -6.29 6.86 -16.79
N ALA A 60 -5.72 8.05 -17.00
CA ALA A 60 -5.44 8.55 -18.34
C ALA A 60 -4.44 7.67 -19.10
N LEU A 61 -3.43 7.14 -18.40
CA LEU A 61 -2.46 6.20 -18.98
C LEU A 61 -3.12 4.87 -19.36
N ILE A 62 -3.99 4.34 -18.49
CA ILE A 62 -4.73 3.10 -18.79
C ILE A 62 -5.62 3.30 -20.02
N ARG A 63 -6.42 4.36 -20.05
CA ARG A 63 -7.26 4.68 -21.20
C ARG A 63 -6.45 4.78 -22.49
N LYS A 64 -5.36 5.53 -22.48
CA LYS A 64 -4.49 5.71 -23.65
C LYS A 64 -3.93 4.40 -24.20
N ASN A 65 -3.62 3.42 -23.35
CA ASN A 65 -2.95 2.19 -23.76
C ASN A 65 -3.91 1.02 -24.00
N TYR A 66 -5.10 1.03 -23.38
CA TYR A 66 -6.01 -0.12 -23.38
C TYR A 66 -7.44 0.22 -23.82
N GLU A 67 -7.73 1.47 -24.26
CA GLU A 67 -9.07 1.82 -24.73
C GLU A 67 -9.45 0.99 -25.94
N GLY A 68 -10.50 0.17 -25.80
CA GLY A 68 -10.98 -0.74 -26.83
C GLY A 68 -10.25 -2.08 -26.91
N GLU A 69 -9.26 -2.33 -26.08
CA GLU A 69 -8.57 -3.62 -26.02
C GLU A 69 -9.12 -4.51 -24.91
N ILE A 70 -9.15 -5.82 -25.18
CA ILE A 70 -9.47 -6.83 -24.15
C ILE A 70 -8.16 -7.23 -23.46
N VAL A 71 -8.08 -6.98 -22.16
CA VAL A 71 -6.95 -7.45 -21.36
C VAL A 71 -7.10 -8.96 -21.14
N GLY A 72 -6.27 -9.75 -21.82
CA GLY A 72 -6.33 -11.22 -21.79
C GLY A 72 -5.67 -11.83 -20.57
N HIS A 73 -4.64 -11.19 -20.03
CA HIS A 73 -3.88 -11.67 -18.87
C HIS A 73 -3.75 -10.59 -17.81
N LEU A 74 -3.93 -10.98 -16.55
CA LEU A 74 -3.75 -10.11 -15.40
C LEU A 74 -2.89 -10.80 -14.34
N SER A 75 -1.77 -10.18 -13.99
CA SER A 75 -0.93 -10.60 -12.89
C SER A 75 -1.19 -9.75 -11.65
N ARG A 76 -1.47 -10.38 -10.50
CA ARG A 76 -1.61 -9.70 -9.21
C ARG A 76 -0.43 -9.99 -8.32
N ASP A 77 0.18 -8.95 -7.75
CA ASP A 77 1.22 -9.07 -6.74
C ASP A 77 0.99 -8.06 -5.60
N ALA A 78 1.61 -8.30 -4.47
CA ALA A 78 1.54 -7.42 -3.32
C ALA A 78 2.93 -7.22 -2.71
N THR A 79 3.32 -5.96 -2.56
CA THR A 79 4.61 -5.58 -1.99
C THR A 79 4.44 -4.85 -0.65
N GLU A 80 5.45 -4.99 0.20
CA GLU A 80 5.52 -4.28 1.48
C GLU A 80 5.90 -2.82 1.28
N ILE A 81 5.19 -1.93 1.98
CA ILE A 81 5.51 -0.51 2.08
C ILE A 81 5.79 -0.18 3.54
N ALA A 82 7.05 -0.01 3.89
CA ALA A 82 7.43 0.37 5.24
C ALA A 82 7.01 1.82 5.52
N ALA A 83 6.35 2.04 6.65
CA ALA A 83 5.94 3.36 7.12
C ALA A 83 6.73 3.78 8.37
N ARG A 84 6.78 5.10 8.61
CA ARG A 84 7.33 5.68 9.84
C ARG A 84 6.28 5.84 10.94
N GLU A 85 5.03 5.61 10.61
CA GLU A 85 3.91 5.66 11.53
C GLU A 85 3.96 4.50 12.52
N LYS A 86 3.42 4.74 13.71
CA LYS A 86 3.23 3.66 14.68
C LYS A 86 1.95 2.91 14.33
N PRO A 87 1.95 1.57 14.41
CA PRO A 87 0.73 0.81 14.19
C PRO A 87 -0.31 1.20 15.25
N LEU A 88 -1.58 1.24 14.83
CA LEU A 88 -2.68 1.44 15.76
C LEU A 88 -2.65 0.33 16.82
N LYS A 89 -2.65 0.72 18.07
CA LYS A 89 -2.80 -0.24 19.17
C LYS A 89 -4.19 -0.86 19.03
N LYS A 90 -4.23 -2.16 18.74
CA LYS A 90 -5.51 -2.89 18.87
C LYS A 90 -5.98 -2.76 20.32
N PRO A 91 -7.24 -2.41 20.58
CA PRO A 91 -7.77 -2.46 21.93
C PRO A 91 -7.49 -3.87 22.46
N ILE A 92 -6.80 -3.96 23.58
CA ILE A 92 -6.65 -5.21 24.30
C ILE A 92 -8.08 -5.59 24.67
N ALA A 93 -8.64 -6.58 23.98
CA ALA A 93 -9.86 -7.21 24.46
C ALA A 93 -9.52 -7.66 25.89
N VAL A 94 -10.18 -7.06 26.87
CA VAL A 94 -10.10 -7.51 28.26
C VAL A 94 -10.67 -8.90 28.22
N ALA A 95 -9.80 -9.89 28.10
CA ALA A 95 -10.16 -11.26 28.30
C ALA A 95 -10.58 -11.35 29.76
N GLU A 96 -11.88 -11.51 30.03
CA GLU A 96 -12.33 -12.04 31.30
C GLU A 96 -11.52 -13.31 31.53
N GLU A 97 -10.75 -13.33 32.60
CA GLU A 97 -9.94 -14.46 33.01
C GLU A 97 -10.84 -15.64 33.32
N THR A 98 -11.11 -16.46 32.32
CA THR A 98 -11.56 -17.83 32.57
C THR A 98 -10.32 -18.70 32.76
N PRO A 99 -10.29 -19.57 33.80
CA PRO A 99 -9.13 -20.37 34.14
C PRO A 99 -8.70 -21.24 32.97
N ALA A 100 -7.39 -21.31 32.73
CA ALA A 100 -6.76 -22.04 31.67
C ALA A 100 -7.17 -23.54 31.67
N GLU A 101 -8.05 -23.93 30.76
CA GLU A 101 -8.21 -25.32 30.36
C GLU A 101 -7.15 -25.66 29.30
N LYS A 102 -6.43 -26.76 29.56
CA LYS A 102 -5.41 -27.33 28.70
C LYS A 102 -5.99 -27.67 27.31
N PRO A 103 -5.25 -27.53 26.22
CA PRO A 103 -5.75 -27.83 24.88
C PRO A 103 -5.95 -29.32 24.67
N GLY A 104 -7.12 -29.82 25.03
CA GLY A 104 -7.66 -31.11 24.62
C GLY A 104 -8.38 -30.98 23.30
N ARG A 105 -8.02 -31.79 22.35
CA ARG A 105 -8.62 -32.00 21.03
C ARG A 105 -10.12 -32.28 21.20
N ALA A 106 -10.98 -31.33 20.96
CA ALA A 106 -12.43 -31.54 20.85
C ALA A 106 -12.94 -30.93 19.57
N ASN A 107 -13.14 -31.83 18.61
CA ASN A 107 -13.98 -31.65 17.45
C ASN A 107 -15.43 -31.78 17.92
N THR A 108 -16.13 -30.70 18.15
CA THR A 108 -17.60 -30.71 18.26
C THR A 108 -18.12 -29.35 17.78
N GLY A 109 -18.84 -29.42 16.66
CA GLY A 109 -19.50 -28.31 16.02
C GLY A 109 -20.62 -27.73 16.87
N GLU A 110 -20.34 -26.66 17.55
CA GLU A 110 -21.32 -25.65 17.88
C GLU A 110 -20.85 -24.35 17.25
N GLN A 111 -21.54 -23.98 16.20
CA GLN A 111 -21.42 -22.65 15.56
C GLN A 111 -21.99 -21.63 16.54
N ARG A 112 -21.17 -21.19 17.53
CA ARG A 112 -21.38 -19.90 18.15
C ARG A 112 -21.30 -18.88 17.01
N GLY A 113 -22.34 -18.03 16.87
CA GLY A 113 -22.52 -17.09 15.79
C GLY A 113 -21.24 -16.30 15.51
N LYS A 114 -20.43 -16.81 14.60
CA LYS A 114 -19.27 -16.09 14.07
C LYS A 114 -19.82 -14.93 13.27
N GLU A 115 -19.44 -13.73 13.64
CA GLU A 115 -19.67 -12.60 12.75
C GLU A 115 -19.13 -12.95 11.36
N PRO A 116 -19.88 -12.60 10.29
CA PRO A 116 -19.46 -12.92 8.94
C PRO A 116 -18.08 -12.32 8.67
N THR A 117 -17.23 -13.08 8.05
CA THR A 117 -15.92 -12.60 7.62
C THR A 117 -16.07 -11.42 6.66
N ARG A 118 -15.01 -10.61 6.48
CA ARG A 118 -15.04 -9.51 5.52
C ARG A 118 -15.44 -9.99 4.13
N LEU A 119 -14.90 -11.10 3.66
CA LEU A 119 -15.21 -11.65 2.35
C LEU A 119 -16.70 -12.03 2.25
N GLU A 120 -17.26 -12.66 3.25
CA GLU A 120 -18.69 -13.01 3.28
C GLU A 120 -19.58 -11.78 3.24
N ARG A 121 -19.23 -10.70 3.96
CA ARG A 121 -19.96 -9.44 3.92
C ARG A 121 -19.88 -8.79 2.53
N GLN A 122 -18.71 -8.77 1.91
CA GLN A 122 -18.49 -8.18 0.60
C GLN A 122 -19.27 -8.91 -0.50
N VAL A 123 -19.26 -10.26 -0.47
CA VAL A 123 -20.01 -11.09 -1.43
C VAL A 123 -21.52 -10.98 -1.25
N ALA A 124 -22.00 -10.68 -0.03
CA ALA A 124 -23.44 -10.60 0.27
C ALA A 124 -24.19 -9.42 -0.37
N GLY A 125 -23.50 -8.55 -1.14
CA GLY A 125 -24.17 -7.49 -1.91
C GLY A 125 -23.56 -6.09 -1.76
N MET A 126 -22.31 -5.95 -1.34
CA MET A 126 -21.62 -4.66 -1.33
C MET A 126 -21.28 -4.20 -2.74
N SER A 127 -21.46 -2.91 -3.02
CA SER A 127 -20.94 -2.28 -4.22
C SER A 127 -19.40 -2.20 -4.18
N LEU A 128 -18.76 -1.98 -5.33
CA LEU A 128 -17.30 -1.82 -5.40
C LEU A 128 -16.79 -0.71 -4.48
N SER A 129 -17.49 0.43 -4.42
CA SER A 129 -17.12 1.55 -3.55
C SER A 129 -17.14 1.13 -2.08
N GLU A 130 -18.20 0.47 -1.64
CA GLU A 130 -18.33 -0.03 -0.26
C GLU A 130 -17.26 -1.08 0.07
N MET A 131 -16.93 -1.97 -0.87
CA MET A 131 -15.84 -2.94 -0.69
C MET A 131 -14.49 -2.26 -0.50
N LEU A 132 -14.20 -1.21 -1.27
CA LEU A 132 -12.96 -0.43 -1.17
C LEU A 132 -12.88 0.36 0.15
N ASP A 133 -14.02 0.84 0.64
CA ASP A 133 -14.08 1.54 1.93
C ASP A 133 -13.97 0.61 3.13
N ASP A 134 -14.46 -0.64 3.02
CA ASP A 134 -14.30 -1.68 4.05
C ASP A 134 -12.86 -2.21 4.18
N LEU A 135 -11.96 -1.89 3.23
CA LEU A 135 -10.56 -2.31 3.32
C LEU A 135 -9.85 -1.63 4.50
N PRO A 136 -9.02 -2.37 5.25
CA PRO A 136 -8.24 -1.77 6.33
C PRO A 136 -7.19 -0.82 5.73
N LYS A 137 -7.24 0.44 6.15
CA LYS A 137 -6.36 1.52 5.65
C LYS A 137 -5.38 2.04 6.72
N ALA A 138 -5.40 1.47 7.92
CA ALA A 138 -4.51 1.92 9.01
C ALA A 138 -3.13 1.26 8.93
N CYS A 139 -2.09 1.97 9.38
CA CYS A 139 -0.76 1.38 9.56
C CYS A 139 -0.81 0.21 10.55
N ASP A 140 -0.27 -0.93 10.16
CA ASP A 140 -0.27 -2.16 10.99
C ASP A 140 1.03 -2.96 10.75
N VAL A 141 1.15 -4.07 11.47
CA VAL A 141 2.27 -5.01 11.33
C VAL A 141 1.93 -6.08 10.30
N GLY A 142 2.69 -6.12 9.23
CA GLY A 142 2.64 -7.19 8.25
C GLY A 142 3.70 -8.25 8.52
N THR A 143 3.42 -9.48 8.12
CA THR A 143 4.36 -10.59 8.21
C THR A 143 4.29 -11.46 6.96
N LYS A 144 5.43 -11.77 6.38
CA LYS A 144 5.53 -12.74 5.29
C LYS A 144 6.57 -13.81 5.60
N LYS A 145 6.40 -14.97 5.01
CA LYS A 145 7.40 -16.04 5.02
C LYS A 145 8.12 -16.04 3.66
N ASN A 146 9.44 -16.13 3.69
CA ASN A 146 10.20 -16.35 2.48
C ASN A 146 10.14 -17.84 2.06
N SER A 147 10.71 -18.15 0.88
CA SER A 147 10.78 -19.52 0.35
C SER A 147 11.51 -20.52 1.28
N LYS A 148 12.36 -20.03 2.19
CA LYS A 148 13.09 -20.83 3.18
C LYS A 148 12.33 -20.95 4.51
N GLY A 149 11.12 -20.42 4.63
CA GLY A 149 10.28 -20.49 5.83
C GLY A 149 10.58 -19.42 6.89
N TYR A 150 11.58 -18.54 6.69
CA TYR A 150 11.87 -17.46 7.63
C TYR A 150 10.79 -16.39 7.57
N LYS A 151 10.34 -15.92 8.74
CA LYS A 151 9.39 -14.83 8.87
C LYS A 151 10.12 -13.49 8.83
N THR A 152 9.63 -12.60 7.99
CA THR A 152 10.01 -11.18 7.97
C THR A 152 8.78 -10.37 8.32
N SER A 153 8.92 -9.39 9.22
CA SER A 153 7.84 -8.49 9.62
C SER A 153 8.22 -7.06 9.33
N TRP A 154 7.24 -6.24 8.95
CA TRP A 154 7.40 -4.79 8.74
C TRP A 154 6.23 -4.05 9.35
N ILE A 155 6.42 -2.76 9.64
CA ILE A 155 5.38 -1.83 10.06
C ILE A 155 5.04 -0.96 8.87
N GLY A 156 3.76 -0.87 8.52
CA GLY A 156 3.34 -0.04 7.40
C GLY A 156 2.09 -0.55 6.69
N TYR A 157 2.22 -0.65 5.39
CA TYR A 157 1.13 -0.94 4.46
C TYR A 157 1.51 -2.07 3.50
N LYS A 158 0.54 -2.52 2.74
CA LYS A 158 0.73 -3.45 1.63
C LYS A 158 0.13 -2.82 0.36
N LEU A 159 0.95 -2.72 -0.66
CA LEU A 159 0.53 -2.23 -1.97
C LEU A 159 0.21 -3.44 -2.85
N HIS A 160 -1.04 -3.54 -3.28
CA HIS A 160 -1.51 -4.53 -4.23
C HIS A 160 -1.53 -3.89 -5.62
N ILE A 161 -0.93 -4.55 -6.59
CA ILE A 161 -0.84 -4.09 -7.96
C ILE A 161 -1.36 -5.19 -8.88
N ASP A 162 -2.27 -4.85 -9.76
CA ASP A 162 -2.67 -5.68 -10.89
C ASP A 162 -2.02 -5.13 -12.16
N ALA A 163 -1.25 -5.93 -12.85
CA ALA A 163 -0.59 -5.56 -14.09
C ALA A 163 -1.08 -6.39 -15.25
N ALA A 164 -1.36 -5.74 -16.38
CA ALA A 164 -1.63 -6.39 -17.64
C ALA A 164 -0.34 -6.82 -18.34
N ASP A 165 -0.51 -7.54 -19.46
CA ASP A 165 0.58 -7.83 -20.37
C ASP A 165 1.28 -6.53 -20.79
N GLY A 166 2.62 -6.58 -20.84
CA GLY A 166 3.44 -5.38 -21.08
C GLY A 166 3.83 -4.62 -19.80
N GLY A 167 3.42 -5.09 -18.60
CA GLY A 167 3.87 -4.56 -17.33
C GLY A 167 3.24 -3.22 -16.93
N ILE A 168 2.11 -2.85 -17.56
CA ILE A 168 1.38 -1.63 -17.20
C ILE A 168 0.44 -1.94 -16.03
N PRO A 169 0.57 -1.25 -14.87
CA PRO A 169 -0.36 -1.41 -13.76
C PRO A 169 -1.77 -0.94 -14.16
N ILE A 170 -2.77 -1.80 -13.97
CA ILE A 170 -4.18 -1.47 -14.24
C ILE A 170 -4.86 -0.99 -12.97
N SER A 171 -4.56 -1.63 -11.84
CA SER A 171 -5.08 -1.21 -10.55
C SER A 171 -3.97 -1.13 -9.49
N CYS A 172 -4.18 -0.28 -8.50
CA CYS A 172 -3.24 -0.05 -7.43
C CYS A 172 -4.04 0.22 -6.15
N ILE A 173 -3.96 -0.68 -5.18
CA ILE A 173 -4.71 -0.58 -3.92
C ILE A 173 -3.76 -0.67 -2.74
N LEU A 174 -3.83 0.33 -1.84
CA LEU A 174 -3.06 0.35 -0.61
C LEU A 174 -3.93 -0.14 0.55
N THR A 175 -3.44 -1.12 1.29
CA THR A 175 -4.11 -1.65 2.49
C THR A 175 -3.17 -1.68 3.69
N SER A 176 -3.72 -1.96 4.88
CA SER A 176 -2.89 -2.28 6.06
C SER A 176 -1.96 -3.44 5.77
N ALA A 177 -0.75 -3.43 6.36
CA ALA A 177 0.23 -4.49 6.18
C ALA A 177 -0.26 -5.88 6.61
N SER A 178 -1.23 -5.96 7.55
CA SER A 178 -1.83 -7.20 8.04
C SER A 178 -2.90 -7.81 7.11
N SER A 179 -3.28 -7.13 6.02
CA SER A 179 -4.28 -7.65 5.06
C SER A 179 -3.73 -8.86 4.30
N HIS A 180 -4.58 -9.87 4.16
CA HIS A 180 -4.32 -11.11 3.42
C HIS A 180 -5.13 -11.14 2.14
#